data_b1894c003753f5eb1c412f9dd2411327
#
_entry.id   b1894c003753f5eb1c412f9dd2411327
#
_cell.length_a   1.000
_cell.length_b   1.000
_cell.length_c   1.000
_cell.angle_alpha   90.00
_cell.angle_beta   90.00
_cell.angle_gamma   90.00
#
_symmetry.space_group_name_H-M   'P 1'
#
loop_
_entity.id
_entity.type
_entity.pdbx_description
1 polymer ?
#
loop_
_entity_poly.entity_id
_entity_poly.type
_entity_poly.pdbx_seq_one_letter_code
_entity_poly.pdbx_strand_id
1 'polypeptide(L)'
;MMNILFLGSGTSTGIPSLCCGCSVCRSNNNKNKRLRSSILVRNEGNHLLIDTSTDLRQQCLTNNITHINQVLYTHHHADHLHGIDELRSFNYFNKVVIPCYGNKDTIHEIKEKFNYIFDKTTQVGGGLPKLTLNIVGNENFNLGGVSITPLDIIHGKLTILGYKLNKCAYITDCSGIPLESKKLLQNLDILILNALGFDPHPTHFSLSQALDAVKELKPKRAILTHINHKFDHEKISSELPAGVELAYDGMVLEC
;
A
#
# COMPACT_ATOMS: atom_id res chain seq x y z
N MET A 1 -14.43 13.92 -6.24
CA MET A 1 -14.65 12.46 -6.23
C MET A 1 -13.33 11.80 -5.93
N MET A 2 -13.30 10.90 -4.95
CA MET A 2 -12.09 10.18 -4.55
C MET A 2 -11.77 9.09 -5.57
N ASN A 3 -10.49 8.93 -5.95
CA ASN A 3 -10.04 7.77 -6.70
C ASN A 3 -8.76 7.19 -6.09
N ILE A 4 -8.53 5.91 -6.33
CA ILE A 4 -7.36 5.16 -5.85
C ILE A 4 -6.62 4.64 -7.07
N LEU A 5 -5.36 5.04 -7.22
CA LEU A 5 -4.44 4.56 -8.25
C LEU A 5 -3.47 3.55 -7.64
N PHE A 6 -3.38 2.34 -8.19
CA PHE A 6 -2.36 1.37 -7.81
C PHE A 6 -1.02 1.74 -8.43
N LEU A 7 -0.05 2.10 -7.59
CA LEU A 7 1.33 2.37 -8.01
C LEU A 7 2.15 1.09 -8.13
N GLY A 8 1.80 0.11 -7.33
CA GLY A 8 2.32 -1.23 -7.34
C GLY A 8 1.35 -2.20 -6.70
N SER A 9 1.26 -3.40 -7.25
CA SER A 9 0.33 -4.46 -6.84
C SER A 9 1.03 -5.77 -6.49
N GLY A 10 2.36 -5.79 -6.55
CA GLY A 10 3.19 -6.96 -6.29
C GLY A 10 3.64 -7.06 -4.84
N THR A 11 4.04 -8.26 -4.46
CA THR A 11 4.66 -8.57 -3.17
C THR A 11 6.06 -7.96 -3.02
N SER A 12 6.72 -8.20 -1.90
CA SER A 12 8.03 -7.64 -1.52
C SER A 12 9.16 -7.82 -2.53
N THR A 13 9.09 -8.85 -3.39
CA THR A 13 10.10 -9.08 -4.45
C THR A 13 9.77 -8.38 -5.77
N GLY A 14 8.55 -7.86 -5.93
CA GLY A 14 8.02 -7.43 -7.22
C GLY A 14 7.88 -8.59 -8.22
N ILE A 15 7.34 -8.31 -9.40
CA ILE A 15 7.25 -9.25 -10.54
C ILE A 15 7.71 -8.54 -11.80
N PRO A 16 8.73 -9.05 -12.52
CA PRO A 16 9.46 -10.31 -12.29
C PRO A 16 10.30 -10.30 -11.01
N SER A 17 10.37 -11.43 -10.35
CA SER A 17 11.28 -11.63 -9.23
C SER A 17 12.70 -11.89 -9.75
N LEU A 18 13.70 -11.35 -9.07
CA LEU A 18 15.11 -11.54 -9.43
C LEU A 18 15.45 -13.03 -9.53
N CYS A 19 16.22 -13.39 -10.55
CA CYS A 19 16.66 -14.75 -10.84
C CYS A 19 15.54 -15.75 -11.17
N CYS A 20 14.27 -15.32 -11.27
CA CYS A 20 13.14 -16.20 -11.57
C CYS A 20 12.89 -16.30 -13.08
N GLY A 21 12.87 -17.54 -13.59
CA GLY A 21 12.59 -17.85 -15.00
C GLY A 21 11.19 -18.43 -15.25
N CYS A 22 10.24 -18.34 -14.32
CA CYS A 22 8.90 -18.89 -14.52
C CYS A 22 8.11 -18.15 -15.63
N SER A 23 7.02 -18.75 -16.08
CA SER A 23 6.17 -18.21 -17.15
C SER A 23 5.65 -16.80 -16.84
N VAL A 24 5.25 -16.53 -15.60
CA VAL A 24 4.74 -15.23 -15.17
C VAL A 24 5.84 -14.17 -15.18
N CYS A 25 7.03 -14.47 -14.65
CA CYS A 25 8.16 -13.54 -14.66
C CYS A 25 8.66 -13.21 -16.07
N ARG A 26 8.54 -14.16 -17.02
CA ARG A 26 8.90 -14.00 -18.43
C ARG A 26 7.75 -13.49 -19.32
N SER A 27 6.55 -13.36 -18.76
CA SER A 27 5.36 -12.92 -19.51
C SER A 27 5.56 -11.53 -20.12
N ASN A 28 5.03 -11.33 -21.32
CA ASN A 28 4.93 -10.02 -21.98
C ASN A 28 3.64 -9.26 -21.59
N ASN A 29 2.73 -9.89 -20.83
CA ASN A 29 1.55 -9.21 -20.33
C ASN A 29 1.95 -8.20 -19.24
N ASN A 30 1.64 -6.91 -19.48
CA ASN A 30 1.98 -5.83 -18.56
C ASN A 30 1.31 -6.00 -17.19
N LYS A 31 0.15 -6.67 -17.11
CA LYS A 31 -0.51 -6.94 -15.85
C LYS A 31 0.19 -8.02 -14.99
N ASN A 32 1.15 -8.74 -15.59
CA ASN A 32 2.07 -9.64 -14.90
C ASN A 32 3.38 -8.95 -14.47
N LYS A 33 3.54 -7.65 -14.77
CA LYS A 33 4.65 -6.83 -14.28
C LYS A 33 4.14 -5.99 -13.12
N ARG A 34 4.69 -6.21 -11.93
CA ARG A 34 4.15 -5.61 -10.71
C ARG A 34 5.27 -5.05 -9.86
N LEU A 35 5.24 -3.75 -9.63
CA LEU A 35 6.07 -3.08 -8.64
C LEU A 35 5.54 -3.40 -7.24
N ARG A 36 6.33 -3.17 -6.21
CA ARG A 36 5.97 -3.41 -4.81
C ARG A 36 4.77 -2.57 -4.39
N SER A 37 3.96 -3.11 -3.49
CA SER A 37 2.67 -2.54 -3.11
C SER A 37 2.75 -1.09 -2.64
N SER A 38 1.99 -0.23 -3.29
CA SER A 38 1.73 1.15 -2.89
C SER A 38 0.50 1.67 -3.67
N ILE A 39 -0.27 2.56 -3.07
CA ILE A 39 -1.40 3.23 -3.72
C ILE A 39 -1.35 4.74 -3.53
N LEU A 40 -1.91 5.48 -4.47
CA LEU A 40 -2.15 6.90 -4.37
C LEU A 40 -3.65 7.19 -4.33
N VAL A 41 -4.10 7.79 -3.24
CA VAL A 41 -5.47 8.27 -3.09
C VAL A 41 -5.53 9.73 -3.52
N ARG A 42 -6.40 10.04 -4.49
CA ARG A 42 -6.62 11.39 -4.99
C ARG A 42 -8.01 11.85 -4.62
N ASN A 43 -8.11 13.01 -4.01
CA ASN A 43 -9.40 13.64 -3.70
C ASN A 43 -9.26 15.17 -3.79
N GLU A 44 -10.02 15.81 -4.68
CA GLU A 44 -10.10 17.28 -4.82
C GLU A 44 -8.71 17.96 -4.90
N GLY A 45 -7.80 17.38 -5.68
CA GLY A 45 -6.44 17.89 -5.84
C GLY A 45 -5.48 17.51 -4.72
N ASN A 46 -5.93 16.84 -3.66
CA ASN A 46 -5.08 16.29 -2.62
C ASN A 46 -4.57 14.90 -3.01
N HIS A 47 -3.29 14.64 -2.82
CA HIS A 47 -2.61 13.38 -3.09
C HIS A 47 -2.09 12.77 -1.79
N LEU A 48 -2.75 11.70 -1.34
CA LEU A 48 -2.39 10.92 -0.17
C LEU A 48 -1.73 9.61 -0.64
N LEU A 49 -0.44 9.47 -0.39
CA LEU A 49 0.30 8.25 -0.70
C LEU A 49 0.17 7.25 0.45
N ILE A 50 -0.07 5.97 0.16
CA ILE A 50 0.04 4.90 1.14
C ILE A 50 1.23 4.02 0.77
N ASP A 51 2.23 4.02 1.67
CA ASP A 51 3.53 3.39 1.58
C ASP A 51 4.47 3.98 0.51
N THR A 52 5.72 4.19 0.90
CA THR A 52 6.83 4.57 0.03
C THR A 52 7.64 3.33 -0.32
N SER A 53 7.18 2.55 -1.28
CA SER A 53 7.89 1.34 -1.68
C SER A 53 9.29 1.65 -2.23
N THR A 54 10.16 0.65 -2.28
CA THR A 54 11.49 0.80 -2.91
C THR A 54 11.41 1.17 -4.40
N ASP A 55 10.24 1.02 -5.02
CA ASP A 55 9.98 1.35 -6.42
C ASP A 55 9.37 2.76 -6.59
N LEU A 56 9.25 3.56 -5.51
CA LEU A 56 8.50 4.83 -5.51
C LEU A 56 8.89 5.77 -6.66
N ARG A 57 10.19 5.89 -6.94
CA ARG A 57 10.65 6.71 -8.06
C ARG A 57 10.03 6.25 -9.39
N GLN A 58 10.13 4.97 -9.69
CA GLN A 58 9.57 4.41 -10.93
C GLN A 58 8.04 4.55 -10.96
N GLN A 59 7.38 4.28 -9.84
CA GLN A 59 5.93 4.42 -9.67
C GLN A 59 5.46 5.84 -9.99
N CYS A 60 6.15 6.84 -9.45
CA CYS A 60 5.80 8.25 -9.68
C CYS A 60 6.07 8.69 -11.12
N LEU A 61 7.19 8.30 -11.72
CA LEU A 61 7.52 8.65 -13.11
C LEU A 61 6.53 8.04 -14.09
N THR A 62 6.20 6.75 -13.94
CA THR A 62 5.27 6.04 -14.82
C THR A 62 3.86 6.65 -14.78
N ASN A 63 3.43 7.13 -13.62
CA ASN A 63 2.08 7.67 -13.42
C ASN A 63 2.02 9.21 -13.42
N ASN A 64 3.10 9.90 -13.82
CA ASN A 64 3.21 11.36 -13.89
C ASN A 64 2.79 12.04 -12.56
N ILE A 65 3.24 11.50 -11.41
CA ILE A 65 2.93 12.05 -10.10
C ILE A 65 3.93 13.17 -9.82
N THR A 66 3.43 14.40 -9.71
CA THR A 66 4.24 15.61 -9.53
C THR A 66 4.15 16.20 -8.12
N HIS A 67 3.22 15.73 -7.29
CA HIS A 67 3.08 16.19 -5.91
C HIS A 67 2.50 15.09 -5.02
N ILE A 68 2.88 15.12 -3.73
CA ILE A 68 2.38 14.29 -2.65
C ILE A 68 2.15 15.23 -1.46
N ASN A 69 0.94 15.23 -0.91
CA ASN A 69 0.57 16.09 0.19
C ASN A 69 0.83 15.43 1.55
N GLN A 70 0.55 14.12 1.66
CA GLN A 70 0.73 13.34 2.88
C GLN A 70 1.11 11.90 2.55
N VAL A 71 1.73 11.22 3.53
CA VAL A 71 2.03 9.78 3.45
C VAL A 71 1.45 9.06 4.64
N LEU A 72 0.71 7.98 4.40
CA LEU A 72 0.33 7.00 5.41
C LEU A 72 1.24 5.77 5.26
N TYR A 73 1.80 5.28 6.35
CA TYR A 73 2.54 4.03 6.38
C TYR A 73 1.72 2.92 7.02
N THR A 74 1.62 1.79 6.34
CA THR A 74 1.01 0.58 6.91
C THR A 74 1.94 -0.03 7.95
N HIS A 75 3.21 -0.17 7.61
CA HIS A 75 4.25 -0.71 8.50
C HIS A 75 5.67 -0.41 7.97
N HIS A 76 6.68 -0.91 8.66
CA HIS A 76 8.09 -0.54 8.47
C HIS A 76 8.93 -1.56 7.66
N HIS A 77 8.32 -2.52 6.97
CA HIS A 77 9.08 -3.41 6.08
C HIS A 77 9.65 -2.65 4.88
N ALA A 78 10.74 -3.16 4.33
CA ALA A 78 11.52 -2.46 3.31
C ALA A 78 10.70 -2.12 2.07
N ASP A 79 9.86 -3.03 1.61
CA ASP A 79 9.02 -2.88 0.43
C ASP A 79 7.88 -1.86 0.59
N HIS A 80 7.62 -1.40 1.83
CA HIS A 80 6.62 -0.37 2.14
C HIS A 80 7.26 0.96 2.56
N LEU A 81 8.53 0.96 2.97
CA LEU A 81 9.15 2.12 3.61
C LEU A 81 10.38 2.68 2.87
N HIS A 82 11.22 1.84 2.24
CA HIS A 82 12.57 2.24 1.88
C HIS A 82 12.67 3.21 0.68
N GLY A 83 11.57 3.57 0.04
CA GLY A 83 11.50 4.68 -0.93
C GLY A 83 11.32 6.05 -0.30
N ILE A 84 11.33 6.18 1.03
CA ILE A 84 11.09 7.44 1.75
C ILE A 84 12.02 8.58 1.32
N ASP A 85 13.26 8.28 0.93
CA ASP A 85 14.22 9.29 0.48
C ASP A 85 13.81 9.98 -0.83
N GLU A 86 13.01 9.33 -1.67
CA GLU A 86 12.50 9.92 -2.92
C GLU A 86 11.55 11.10 -2.68
N LEU A 87 10.96 11.20 -1.48
CA LEU A 87 10.10 12.32 -1.09
C LEU A 87 10.82 13.67 -1.14
N ARG A 88 12.16 13.69 -1.04
CA ARG A 88 12.96 14.91 -1.16
C ARG A 88 12.74 15.65 -2.46
N SER A 89 12.47 14.94 -3.55
CA SER A 89 12.19 15.57 -4.84
C SER A 89 10.92 16.41 -4.79
N PHE A 90 9.85 15.90 -4.19
CA PHE A 90 8.61 16.65 -3.99
C PHE A 90 8.80 17.84 -3.05
N ASN A 91 9.58 17.67 -1.96
CA ASN A 91 9.93 18.78 -1.08
C ASN A 91 10.67 19.90 -1.84
N TYR A 92 11.62 19.53 -2.70
CA TYR A 92 12.44 20.48 -3.43
C TYR A 92 11.63 21.25 -4.47
N PHE A 93 10.89 20.56 -5.33
CA PHE A 93 10.15 21.19 -6.43
C PHE A 93 8.88 21.92 -5.96
N ASN A 94 8.15 21.35 -5.00
CA ASN A 94 6.88 21.93 -4.52
C ASN A 94 7.04 22.85 -3.30
N LYS A 95 8.26 22.94 -2.72
CA LYS A 95 8.57 23.78 -1.54
C LYS A 95 7.71 23.46 -0.31
N VAL A 96 7.40 22.17 -0.11
CA VAL A 96 6.54 21.68 0.97
C VAL A 96 7.30 20.83 1.96
N VAL A 97 6.79 20.72 3.18
CA VAL A 97 7.13 19.67 4.15
C VAL A 97 6.03 18.62 4.08
N ILE A 98 6.38 17.33 3.98
CA ILE A 98 5.41 16.27 3.81
C ILE A 98 5.16 15.60 5.17
N PRO A 99 3.93 15.68 5.71
CA PRO A 99 3.56 14.94 6.91
C PRO A 99 3.41 13.44 6.60
N CYS A 100 4.06 12.64 7.43
CA CYS A 100 4.05 11.18 7.39
C CYS A 100 3.37 10.66 8.65
N TYR A 101 2.52 9.66 8.49
CA TYR A 101 1.69 9.08 9.53
C TYR A 101 1.91 7.57 9.62
N GLY A 102 1.96 7.01 10.81
CA GLY A 102 2.09 5.58 11.04
C GLY A 102 1.87 5.25 12.52
N ASN A 103 1.76 3.97 12.86
CA ASN A 103 1.72 3.57 14.27
C ASN A 103 3.06 3.87 14.96
N LYS A 104 3.08 3.77 16.29
CA LYS A 104 4.25 4.10 17.11
C LYS A 104 5.52 3.35 16.66
N ASP A 105 5.39 2.07 16.34
CA ASP A 105 6.52 1.23 15.98
C ASP A 105 7.08 1.62 14.60
N THR A 106 6.20 1.87 13.63
CA THR A 106 6.60 2.35 12.31
C THR A 106 7.30 3.71 12.37
N ILE A 107 6.78 4.65 13.16
CA ILE A 107 7.39 5.97 13.35
C ILE A 107 8.75 5.86 14.06
N HIS A 108 8.89 4.94 15.01
CA HIS A 108 10.18 4.65 15.66
C HIS A 108 11.18 4.11 14.64
N GLU A 109 10.81 3.08 13.88
CA GLU A 109 11.67 2.46 12.86
C GLU A 109 12.10 3.44 11.74
N ILE A 110 11.22 4.36 11.36
CA ILE A 110 11.58 5.44 10.42
C ILE A 110 12.72 6.29 10.98
N LYS A 111 12.63 6.70 12.25
CA LYS A 111 13.68 7.52 12.89
C LYS A 111 15.00 6.77 13.02
N GLU A 112 14.95 5.48 13.35
CA GLU A 112 16.16 4.66 13.49
C GLU A 112 16.82 4.37 12.12
N LYS A 113 16.05 3.88 11.15
CA LYS A 113 16.58 3.48 9.84
C LYS A 113 17.00 4.65 8.97
N PHE A 114 16.33 5.79 9.10
CA PHE A 114 16.55 7.00 8.31
C PHE A 114 16.92 8.20 9.20
N ASN A 115 17.72 7.95 10.24
CA ASN A 115 18.13 8.95 11.21
C ASN A 115 18.74 10.20 10.55
N TYR A 116 19.47 10.03 9.44
CA TYR A 116 20.07 11.12 8.68
C TYR A 116 19.06 12.20 8.22
N ILE A 117 17.79 11.84 8.07
CA ILE A 117 16.73 12.80 7.71
C ILE A 117 16.40 13.73 8.89
N PHE A 118 16.52 13.22 10.11
CA PHE A 118 16.04 13.89 11.33
C PHE A 118 17.17 14.41 12.22
N ASP A 119 18.39 13.93 12.03
CA ASP A 119 19.56 14.35 12.78
C ASP A 119 20.08 15.70 12.24
N LYS A 120 20.05 16.72 13.08
CA LYS A 120 20.50 18.08 12.76
C LYS A 120 22.01 18.17 12.48
N THR A 121 22.79 17.14 12.85
CA THR A 121 24.23 17.08 12.61
C THR A 121 24.58 16.51 11.25
N THR A 122 23.60 15.95 10.53
CA THR A 122 23.78 15.40 9.19
C THR A 122 24.30 16.47 8.24
N GLN A 123 25.37 16.15 7.51
CA GLN A 123 25.91 17.05 6.49
C GLN A 123 24.86 17.32 5.39
N VAL A 124 24.53 18.58 5.19
CA VAL A 124 23.56 19.00 4.17
C VAL A 124 24.31 19.41 2.91
N GLY A 125 24.19 18.63 1.84
CA GLY A 125 24.84 18.94 0.55
C GLY A 125 23.96 18.64 -0.67
N GLY A 126 23.11 17.60 -0.59
CA GLY A 126 22.22 17.14 -1.67
C GLY A 126 20.72 17.33 -1.45
N GLY A 127 20.34 17.97 -0.34
CA GLY A 127 18.94 18.08 0.09
C GLY A 127 18.45 16.82 0.79
N LEU A 128 18.04 16.98 2.05
CA LEU A 128 17.39 15.93 2.82
C LEU A 128 15.87 15.99 2.61
N PRO A 129 15.15 14.86 2.73
CA PRO A 129 13.71 14.90 2.83
C PRO A 129 13.25 15.80 3.98
N LYS A 130 12.25 16.65 3.74
CA LYS A 130 11.63 17.52 4.75
C LYS A 130 10.30 16.88 5.16
N LEU A 131 10.32 16.14 6.26
CA LEU A 131 9.19 15.34 6.74
C LEU A 131 8.82 15.73 8.16
N THR A 132 7.53 15.62 8.49
CA THR A 132 7.06 15.56 9.87
C THR A 132 6.50 14.18 10.16
N LEU A 133 6.79 13.64 11.35
CA LEU A 133 6.34 12.30 11.75
C LEU A 133 5.22 12.40 12.78
N ASN A 134 4.10 11.77 12.48
CA ASN A 134 2.89 11.81 13.28
C ASN A 134 2.47 10.38 13.66
N ILE A 135 2.26 10.13 14.94
CA ILE A 135 1.78 8.83 15.41
C ILE A 135 0.26 8.79 15.23
N VAL A 136 -0.20 7.73 14.56
CA VAL A 136 -1.62 7.40 14.40
C VAL A 136 -2.03 6.44 15.52
N GLY A 137 -3.10 6.80 16.22
CA GLY A 137 -3.82 5.92 17.16
C GLY A 137 -5.03 5.25 16.50
N ASN A 138 -6.02 4.89 17.30
CA ASN A 138 -7.23 4.21 16.82
C ASN A 138 -8.37 5.18 16.45
N GLU A 139 -8.14 6.48 16.59
CA GLU A 139 -9.16 7.49 16.32
C GLU A 139 -9.25 7.83 14.84
N ASN A 140 -10.47 8.08 14.37
CA ASN A 140 -10.69 8.57 13.02
C ASN A 140 -10.12 9.99 12.85
N PHE A 141 -9.54 10.26 11.71
CA PHE A 141 -9.05 11.58 11.36
C PHE A 141 -9.32 11.90 9.88
N ASN A 142 -9.07 13.13 9.46
CA ASN A 142 -9.29 13.56 8.07
C ASN A 142 -7.99 14.08 7.46
N LEU A 143 -7.69 13.64 6.23
CA LEU A 143 -6.60 14.17 5.42
C LEU A 143 -7.13 14.50 4.02
N GLY A 144 -7.02 15.77 3.62
CA GLY A 144 -7.42 16.23 2.29
C GLY A 144 -8.88 15.90 1.93
N GLY A 145 -9.79 15.98 2.89
CA GLY A 145 -11.22 15.67 2.68
C GLY A 145 -11.56 14.17 2.68
N VAL A 146 -10.59 13.29 2.94
CA VAL A 146 -10.82 11.84 3.08
C VAL A 146 -10.90 11.49 4.57
N SER A 147 -11.99 10.87 4.99
CA SER A 147 -12.12 10.30 6.36
C SER A 147 -11.32 9.00 6.43
N ILE A 148 -10.39 8.94 7.38
CA ILE A 148 -9.46 7.83 7.57
C ILE A 148 -9.75 7.16 8.91
N THR A 149 -10.01 5.86 8.86
CA THR A 149 -10.12 5.00 10.04
C THR A 149 -8.94 4.04 10.03
N PRO A 150 -7.99 4.14 10.96
CA PRO A 150 -6.94 3.15 11.14
C PRO A 150 -7.52 1.81 11.57
N LEU A 151 -6.94 0.73 11.08
CA LEU A 151 -7.38 -0.64 11.34
C LEU A 151 -6.17 -1.45 11.81
N ASP A 152 -6.25 -2.07 12.98
CA ASP A 152 -5.26 -3.06 13.39
C ASP A 152 -5.37 -4.31 12.51
N ILE A 153 -4.26 -4.71 11.90
CA ILE A 153 -4.15 -5.88 11.02
C ILE A 153 -3.01 -6.77 11.52
N ILE A 154 -3.24 -8.06 11.53
CA ILE A 154 -2.21 -9.05 11.91
C ILE A 154 -1.34 -9.39 10.71
N HIS A 155 -0.04 -9.23 10.88
CA HIS A 155 1.00 -9.60 9.92
C HIS A 155 2.02 -10.53 10.61
N GLY A 156 1.71 -11.81 10.69
CA GLY A 156 2.46 -12.77 11.48
C GLY A 156 2.45 -12.41 12.97
N LYS A 157 3.59 -11.95 13.48
CA LYS A 157 3.74 -11.51 14.89
C LYS A 157 3.56 -10.00 15.07
N LEU A 158 3.45 -9.25 13.98
CA LEU A 158 3.30 -7.80 14.01
C LEU A 158 1.83 -7.41 13.97
N THR A 159 1.49 -6.32 14.66
CA THR A 159 0.26 -5.56 14.40
C THR A 159 0.63 -4.36 13.53
N ILE A 160 0.08 -4.32 12.33
CA ILE A 160 0.31 -3.27 11.35
C ILE A 160 -0.96 -2.48 11.11
N LEU A 161 -0.91 -1.40 10.33
CA LEU A 161 -2.08 -0.62 9.98
C LEU A 161 -2.63 -1.00 8.60
N GLY A 162 -3.94 -1.27 8.54
CA GLY A 162 -4.76 -1.04 7.36
C GLY A 162 -5.47 0.30 7.49
N TYR A 163 -6.07 0.77 6.40
CA TYR A 163 -6.80 2.04 6.40
C TYR A 163 -8.15 1.90 5.71
N LYS A 164 -9.22 2.29 6.42
CA LYS A 164 -10.50 2.55 5.77
C LYS A 164 -10.55 4.02 5.36
N LEU A 165 -10.85 4.27 4.10
CA LEU A 165 -10.85 5.56 3.42
C LEU A 165 -12.28 5.81 2.93
N ASN A 166 -13.08 6.55 3.68
CA ASN A 166 -14.53 6.67 3.48
C ASN A 166 -15.19 5.26 3.47
N LYS A 167 -15.64 4.77 2.31
CA LYS A 167 -16.23 3.43 2.12
C LYS A 167 -15.30 2.44 1.40
N CYS A 168 -14.03 2.79 1.21
CA CYS A 168 -13.01 1.92 0.66
C CYS A 168 -12.05 1.49 1.76
N ALA A 169 -11.52 0.27 1.74
CA ALA A 169 -10.51 -0.17 2.68
C ALA A 169 -9.29 -0.72 1.94
N TYR A 170 -8.09 -0.36 2.41
CA TYR A 170 -6.80 -0.86 1.94
C TYR A 170 -6.13 -1.66 3.05
N ILE A 171 -5.98 -2.95 2.82
CA ILE A 171 -5.39 -3.92 3.74
C ILE A 171 -4.36 -4.73 2.96
N THR A 172 -3.10 -4.35 3.08
CA THR A 172 -1.97 -5.13 2.58
C THR A 172 -1.37 -5.98 3.70
N ASP A 173 -0.53 -6.97 3.37
CA ASP A 173 0.30 -7.73 4.32
C ASP A 173 -0.49 -8.34 5.50
N CYS A 174 -1.63 -8.91 5.20
CA CYS A 174 -2.57 -9.41 6.18
C CYS A 174 -2.49 -10.94 6.31
N SER A 175 -2.28 -11.45 7.50
CA SER A 175 -2.49 -12.86 7.85
C SER A 175 -3.70 -13.08 8.78
N GLY A 176 -4.32 -11.99 9.25
CA GLY A 176 -5.51 -12.02 10.08
C GLY A 176 -6.10 -10.63 10.29
N ILE A 177 -7.42 -10.55 10.37
CA ILE A 177 -8.16 -9.31 10.65
C ILE A 177 -8.82 -9.46 12.04
N PRO A 178 -8.41 -8.70 13.05
CA PRO A 178 -9.03 -8.73 14.38
C PRO A 178 -10.53 -8.41 14.33
N LEU A 179 -11.28 -8.93 15.29
CA LEU A 179 -12.74 -8.75 15.34
C LEU A 179 -13.13 -7.26 15.37
N GLU A 180 -12.40 -6.43 16.10
CA GLU A 180 -12.68 -4.99 16.18
C GLU A 180 -12.49 -4.32 14.81
N SER A 181 -11.44 -4.67 14.07
CA SER A 181 -11.24 -4.17 12.71
C SER A 181 -12.30 -4.68 11.75
N LYS A 182 -12.76 -5.94 11.88
CA LYS A 182 -13.88 -6.47 11.07
C LYS A 182 -15.18 -5.70 11.28
N LYS A 183 -15.46 -5.24 12.50
CA LYS A 183 -16.65 -4.40 12.79
C LYS A 183 -16.60 -3.07 12.02
N LEU A 184 -15.42 -2.48 11.86
CA LEU A 184 -15.21 -1.23 11.14
C LEU A 184 -15.27 -1.41 9.62
N LEU A 185 -15.07 -2.64 9.11
CA LEU A 185 -15.06 -3.00 7.68
C LEU A 185 -16.45 -3.37 7.13
N GLN A 186 -17.51 -3.02 7.83
CA GLN A 186 -18.87 -3.28 7.33
C GLN A 186 -19.30 -2.26 6.28
N ASN A 187 -20.16 -2.70 5.33
CA ASN A 187 -20.75 -1.87 4.28
C ASN A 187 -19.73 -1.15 3.39
N LEU A 188 -18.64 -1.82 3.04
CA LEU A 188 -17.65 -1.29 2.11
C LEU A 188 -18.15 -1.30 0.68
N ASP A 189 -17.87 -0.24 -0.06
CA ASP A 189 -18.00 -0.23 -1.50
C ASP A 189 -16.84 -1.02 -2.14
N ILE A 190 -15.61 -0.82 -1.65
CA ILE A 190 -14.42 -1.51 -2.16
C ILE A 190 -13.56 -2.02 -0.99
N LEU A 191 -13.15 -3.28 -1.06
CA LEU A 191 -12.11 -3.86 -0.20
C LEU A 191 -10.88 -4.19 -1.05
N ILE A 192 -9.76 -3.54 -0.78
CA ILE A 192 -8.45 -3.90 -1.33
C ILE A 192 -7.75 -4.76 -0.29
N LEU A 193 -7.46 -6.03 -0.62
CA LEU A 193 -6.94 -7.01 0.32
C LEU A 193 -5.79 -7.80 -0.29
N ASN A 194 -4.76 -8.13 0.51
CA ASN A 194 -3.68 -8.96 0.00
C ASN A 194 -4.12 -10.40 -0.28
N ALA A 195 -3.58 -10.97 -1.36
CA ALA A 195 -3.62 -12.39 -1.67
C ALA A 195 -2.27 -12.81 -2.24
N LEU A 196 -1.38 -13.30 -1.38
CA LEU A 196 0.02 -13.51 -1.76
C LEU A 196 0.18 -14.56 -2.87
N GLY A 197 -0.48 -15.68 -2.74
CA GLY A 197 -0.36 -16.84 -3.63
C GLY A 197 -1.37 -17.93 -3.26
N PHE A 198 -1.14 -19.15 -3.74
CA PHE A 198 -2.05 -20.27 -3.48
C PHE A 198 -1.82 -20.93 -2.12
N ASP A 199 -0.56 -21.02 -1.71
CA ASP A 199 -0.17 -21.76 -0.51
C ASP A 199 -0.37 -20.90 0.75
N PRO A 200 -0.74 -21.50 1.89
CA PRO A 200 -0.75 -20.81 3.18
C PRO A 200 0.61 -20.19 3.49
N HIS A 201 0.59 -19.00 4.05
CA HIS A 201 1.80 -18.25 4.43
C HIS A 201 1.67 -17.72 5.86
N PRO A 202 2.75 -17.72 6.67
CA PRO A 202 2.66 -17.32 8.08
C PRO A 202 2.30 -15.84 8.29
N THR A 203 2.54 -14.99 7.30
CA THR A 203 2.35 -13.54 7.42
C THR A 203 1.37 -12.93 6.41
N HIS A 204 0.87 -13.70 5.45
CA HIS A 204 -0.05 -13.21 4.41
C HIS A 204 -1.19 -14.18 4.17
N PHE A 205 -2.33 -13.67 3.79
CA PHE A 205 -3.41 -14.50 3.28
C PHE A 205 -3.00 -15.17 1.96
N SER A 206 -3.30 -16.46 1.83
CA SER A 206 -3.40 -17.12 0.54
C SER A 206 -4.66 -16.65 -0.21
N LEU A 207 -4.79 -17.03 -1.49
CA LEU A 207 -5.98 -16.72 -2.28
C LEU A 207 -7.26 -17.24 -1.58
N SER A 208 -7.25 -18.48 -1.10
CA SER A 208 -8.40 -19.08 -0.40
C SER A 208 -8.78 -18.25 0.83
N GLN A 209 -7.82 -17.92 1.69
CA GLN A 209 -8.05 -17.12 2.89
C GLN A 209 -8.55 -15.70 2.58
N ALA A 210 -8.03 -15.08 1.52
CA ALA A 210 -8.50 -13.76 1.06
C ALA A 210 -9.96 -13.84 0.58
N LEU A 211 -10.32 -14.88 -0.18
CA LEU A 211 -11.69 -15.10 -0.64
C LEU A 211 -12.65 -15.39 0.52
N ASP A 212 -12.21 -16.12 1.56
CA ASP A 212 -13.01 -16.34 2.77
C ASP A 212 -13.27 -15.04 3.52
N ALA A 213 -12.26 -14.17 3.64
CA ALA A 213 -12.41 -12.85 4.23
C ALA A 213 -13.37 -11.95 3.41
N VAL A 214 -13.27 -11.97 2.08
CA VAL A 214 -14.22 -11.26 1.18
C VAL A 214 -15.65 -11.77 1.38
N LYS A 215 -15.84 -13.08 1.47
CA LYS A 215 -17.15 -13.69 1.72
C LYS A 215 -17.73 -13.32 3.09
N GLU A 216 -16.88 -13.17 4.11
CA GLU A 216 -17.28 -12.73 5.46
C GLU A 216 -17.65 -11.24 5.48
N LEU A 217 -16.81 -10.38 4.92
CA LEU A 217 -16.95 -8.91 4.97
C LEU A 217 -17.97 -8.35 3.97
N LYS A 218 -18.26 -9.08 2.89
CA LYS A 218 -19.25 -8.77 1.86
C LYS A 218 -19.15 -7.34 1.29
N PRO A 219 -17.96 -6.90 0.83
CA PRO A 219 -17.86 -5.64 0.11
C PRO A 219 -18.64 -5.72 -1.21
N LYS A 220 -19.01 -4.57 -1.80
CA LYS A 220 -19.60 -4.57 -3.15
C LYS A 220 -18.61 -5.01 -4.22
N ARG A 221 -17.32 -4.68 -4.05
CA ARG A 221 -16.19 -5.09 -4.89
C ARG A 221 -14.98 -5.44 -4.03
N ALA A 222 -14.23 -6.46 -4.41
CA ALA A 222 -12.95 -6.80 -3.77
C ALA A 222 -11.82 -6.79 -4.81
N ILE A 223 -10.69 -6.16 -4.46
CA ILE A 223 -9.51 -6.07 -5.32
C ILE A 223 -8.35 -6.74 -4.59
N LEU A 224 -7.82 -7.80 -5.16
CA LEU A 224 -6.71 -8.54 -4.57
C LEU A 224 -5.38 -7.93 -4.99
N THR A 225 -4.51 -7.66 -4.01
CA THR A 225 -3.20 -7.01 -4.19
C THR A 225 -2.09 -7.77 -3.46
N HIS A 226 -0.86 -7.25 -3.47
CA HIS A 226 0.33 -7.85 -2.87
C HIS A 226 0.61 -9.27 -3.39
N ILE A 227 0.53 -9.41 -4.69
CA ILE A 227 0.50 -10.68 -5.43
C ILE A 227 1.91 -11.14 -5.75
N ASN A 228 2.19 -12.44 -5.62
CA ASN A 228 3.45 -13.05 -6.04
C ASN A 228 3.41 -13.59 -7.49
N HIS A 229 4.53 -14.07 -7.99
CA HIS A 229 4.72 -14.56 -9.36
C HIS A 229 4.09 -15.94 -9.66
N LYS A 230 3.29 -16.49 -8.75
CA LYS A 230 2.49 -17.71 -9.00
C LYS A 230 1.16 -17.39 -9.69
N PHE A 231 0.70 -16.12 -9.66
CA PHE A 231 -0.54 -15.69 -10.28
C PHE A 231 -0.28 -15.13 -11.69
N ASP A 232 -0.68 -15.88 -12.72
CA ASP A 232 -0.88 -15.29 -14.04
C ASP A 232 -2.16 -14.48 -14.04
N HIS A 233 -2.09 -13.21 -14.44
CA HIS A 233 -3.20 -12.27 -14.31
C HIS A 233 -4.46 -12.75 -15.03
N GLU A 234 -4.33 -13.12 -16.32
CA GLU A 234 -5.48 -13.51 -17.14
C GLU A 234 -6.12 -14.81 -16.63
N LYS A 235 -5.26 -15.81 -16.34
CA LYS A 235 -5.73 -17.09 -15.86
C LYS A 235 -6.49 -16.95 -14.55
N ILE A 236 -5.90 -16.30 -13.56
CA ILE A 236 -6.54 -16.19 -12.23
C ILE A 236 -7.78 -15.29 -12.31
N SER A 237 -7.74 -14.19 -13.08
CA SER A 237 -8.92 -13.32 -13.25
C SER A 237 -10.12 -14.07 -13.81
N SER A 238 -9.92 -15.07 -14.67
CA SER A 238 -11.01 -15.87 -15.22
C SER A 238 -11.59 -16.90 -14.23
N GLU A 239 -10.87 -17.21 -13.15
CA GLU A 239 -11.25 -18.19 -12.12
C GLU A 239 -11.85 -17.52 -10.87
N LEU A 240 -11.73 -16.20 -10.72
CA LEU A 240 -12.24 -15.46 -9.55
C LEU A 240 -13.77 -15.38 -9.54
N PRO A 241 -14.39 -15.39 -8.36
CA PRO A 241 -15.83 -15.18 -8.23
C PRO A 241 -16.23 -13.77 -8.68
N ALA A 242 -17.50 -13.60 -9.06
CA ALA A 242 -18.05 -12.30 -9.45
C ALA A 242 -17.83 -11.24 -8.36
N GLY A 243 -17.40 -10.04 -8.75
CA GLY A 243 -17.10 -8.95 -7.84
C GLY A 243 -15.72 -8.99 -7.20
N VAL A 244 -14.89 -9.98 -7.53
CA VAL A 244 -13.48 -10.08 -7.10
C VAL A 244 -12.56 -9.94 -8.31
N GLU A 245 -11.56 -9.09 -8.21
CA GLU A 245 -10.62 -8.77 -9.30
C GLU A 245 -9.17 -8.78 -8.80
N LEU A 246 -8.20 -8.98 -9.69
CA LEU A 246 -6.79 -8.76 -9.38
C LEU A 246 -6.41 -7.31 -9.66
N ALA A 247 -5.73 -6.67 -8.71
CA ALA A 247 -5.05 -5.41 -8.96
C ALA A 247 -3.96 -5.57 -10.04
N TYR A 248 -3.62 -4.48 -10.70
CA TYR A 248 -2.44 -4.33 -11.54
C TYR A 248 -1.93 -2.89 -11.46
N ASP A 249 -0.65 -2.69 -11.77
CA ASP A 249 -0.03 -1.38 -11.71
C ASP A 249 -0.67 -0.43 -12.75
N GLY A 250 -1.08 0.74 -12.29
CA GLY A 250 -1.83 1.71 -13.10
C GLY A 250 -3.36 1.55 -13.05
N MET A 251 -3.89 0.53 -12.34
CA MET A 251 -5.33 0.39 -12.13
C MET A 251 -5.88 1.59 -11.33
N VAL A 252 -7.00 2.15 -11.78
CA VAL A 252 -7.72 3.24 -11.08
C VAL A 252 -9.08 2.76 -10.63
N LEU A 253 -9.40 3.01 -9.36
CA LEU A 253 -10.73 2.76 -8.78
C LEU A 253 -11.38 4.11 -8.45
N GLU A 254 -12.63 4.28 -8.83
CA GLU A 254 -13.47 5.39 -8.38
C GLU A 254 -14.21 4.99 -7.10
N CYS A 255 -14.18 5.87 -6.09
CA CYS A 255 -14.76 5.62 -4.76
C CYS A 255 -15.74 6.72 -4.35
#